data_c128f8aa668a82ed1fd14af1bc5b92b7
#
_entry.id   c128f8aa668a82ed1fd14af1bc5b92b7
#
_cell.length_a   1.000
_cell.length_b   1.000
_cell.length_c   1.000
_cell.angle_alpha   90.00
_cell.angle_beta   90.00
_cell.angle_gamma   90.00
#
_symmetry.space_group_name_H-M   'P 1'
#
loop_
_entity.id
_entity.type
_entity.pdbx_description
1 polymer ?
#
loop_
_entity_poly.entity_id
_entity_poly.type
_entity_poly.pdbx_seq_one_letter_code
_entity_poly.pdbx_strand_id
1 'polypeptide(L)'
;VTGPSGGAPARAARETSVQVAGGPLAVTHWPGEPSAEPVIALHGITANGLFLAPLAQELAGTPIHAPDLRGRGASRDLPGPYGLAAHVADVVALADTLDRRPVLLGHSMGAFIGALAAADHPERFSRLVLVDGGLGFPSPPGTDVDAVLEAVIGPAMRRLSMTFPDRESYHAFFRDHPALADHWGPELRAYFDRDLVGTPPELRSSCSVDAVRLDGADVLTGPETLAAIHRLALPTTLLWAERGLLNQPEALYDEARIEAAGLDRKLITVAGVPDTNHYSILLAPHALRAVAEAVLRRPPRRGPAAPPATPPRSGGCR
;
A
#
# COMPACT_ATOMS: atom_id res chain seq x y z
N VAL A 1 -15.23 -33.65 -22.30
CA VAL A 1 -13.97 -33.66 -21.54
C VAL A 1 -13.19 -32.43 -22.01
N THR A 2 -13.39 -31.31 -21.35
CA THR A 2 -12.57 -30.12 -21.52
C THR A 2 -11.50 -30.16 -20.41
N GLY A 3 -10.24 -30.34 -20.82
CA GLY A 3 -9.09 -30.33 -19.93
C GLY A 3 -8.90 -28.97 -19.26
N PRO A 4 -8.17 -28.90 -18.13
CA PRO A 4 -7.93 -27.66 -17.43
C PRO A 4 -7.13 -26.71 -18.34
N SER A 5 -7.60 -25.48 -18.48
CA SER A 5 -6.89 -24.38 -19.12
C SER A 5 -5.53 -24.23 -18.44
N GLY A 6 -4.45 -24.47 -19.19
CA GLY A 6 -3.10 -24.25 -18.72
C GLY A 6 -2.90 -22.79 -18.33
N GLY A 7 -2.91 -22.51 -17.01
CA GLY A 7 -2.54 -21.23 -16.48
C GLY A 7 -1.09 -20.91 -16.88
N ALA A 8 -0.82 -19.68 -17.32
CA ALA A 8 0.54 -19.23 -17.55
C ALA A 8 1.38 -19.49 -16.27
N PRO A 9 2.66 -19.85 -16.39
CA PRO A 9 3.50 -20.10 -15.23
C PRO A 9 3.51 -18.86 -14.32
N ALA A 10 3.38 -19.09 -13.01
CA ALA A 10 3.39 -18.02 -12.01
C ALA A 10 4.66 -17.16 -12.21
N ARG A 11 4.48 -15.86 -12.24
CA ARG A 11 5.55 -14.87 -12.47
C ARG A 11 6.52 -14.90 -11.30
N ALA A 12 7.78 -15.25 -11.56
CA ALA A 12 8.80 -15.36 -10.53
C ALA A 12 9.21 -13.99 -10.00
N ALA A 13 9.15 -13.82 -8.69
CA ALA A 13 9.72 -12.68 -7.99
C ALA A 13 11.23 -12.79 -7.88
N ARG A 14 11.90 -11.62 -7.82
CA ARG A 14 13.32 -11.50 -7.49
C ARG A 14 13.46 -10.61 -6.27
N GLU A 15 14.40 -10.93 -5.39
CA GLU A 15 14.75 -10.03 -4.30
C GLU A 15 15.86 -9.09 -4.76
N THR A 16 15.66 -7.81 -4.55
CA THR A 16 16.61 -6.73 -4.83
C THR A 16 16.69 -5.82 -3.61
N SER A 17 17.52 -4.80 -3.63
CA SER A 17 17.58 -3.80 -2.56
C SER A 17 17.90 -2.42 -3.11
N VAL A 18 17.48 -1.39 -2.36
CA VAL A 18 17.81 0.02 -2.61
C VAL A 18 18.47 0.59 -1.38
N GLN A 19 19.55 1.35 -1.54
CA GLN A 19 20.22 2.02 -0.43
C GLN A 19 19.37 3.18 0.07
N VAL A 20 19.04 3.13 1.35
CA VAL A 20 18.30 4.17 2.06
C VAL A 20 19.05 4.58 3.32
N ALA A 21 18.54 5.55 4.05
CA ALA A 21 19.13 5.91 5.34
C ALA A 21 19.10 4.72 6.30
N GLY A 22 20.29 4.32 6.76
CA GLY A 22 20.46 3.20 7.70
C GLY A 22 20.79 1.85 7.06
N GLY A 23 20.75 1.69 5.71
CA GLY A 23 21.12 0.44 5.07
C GLY A 23 20.29 0.06 3.84
N PRO A 24 20.35 -1.21 3.40
CA PRO A 24 19.58 -1.67 2.24
C PRO A 24 18.11 -1.92 2.61
N LEU A 25 17.20 -1.26 1.91
CA LEU A 25 15.77 -1.58 1.89
C LEU A 25 15.54 -2.77 0.95
N ALA A 26 15.02 -3.87 1.46
CA ALA A 26 14.69 -5.05 0.65
C ALA A 26 13.46 -4.78 -0.22
N VAL A 27 13.53 -5.18 -1.48
CA VAL A 27 12.47 -4.97 -2.48
C VAL A 27 12.18 -6.28 -3.21
N THR A 28 10.96 -6.75 -3.13
CA THR A 28 10.46 -7.82 -4.00
C THR A 28 10.12 -7.21 -5.36
N HIS A 29 10.78 -7.69 -6.40
CA HIS A 29 10.60 -7.22 -7.77
C HIS A 29 10.00 -8.32 -8.64
N TRP A 30 8.89 -8.04 -9.29
CA TRP A 30 8.32 -8.82 -10.37
C TRP A 30 8.64 -8.12 -11.69
N PRO A 31 9.54 -8.70 -12.55
CA PRO A 31 9.92 -8.08 -13.81
C PRO A 31 8.75 -8.06 -14.78
N GLY A 32 8.60 -7.00 -15.56
CA GLY A 32 7.58 -6.82 -16.59
C GLY A 32 8.17 -6.40 -17.91
N GLU A 33 7.32 -5.97 -18.83
CA GLU A 33 7.73 -5.44 -20.12
C GLU A 33 8.52 -4.13 -19.95
N PRO A 34 9.67 -3.95 -20.59
CA PRO A 34 10.48 -2.72 -20.44
C PRO A 34 9.75 -1.44 -20.84
N SER A 35 8.75 -1.55 -21.72
CA SER A 35 7.93 -0.43 -22.16
C SER A 35 6.80 -0.08 -21.18
N ALA A 36 6.44 -0.99 -20.25
CA ALA A 36 5.38 -0.76 -19.29
C ALA A 36 5.84 0.24 -18.20
N GLU A 37 4.87 0.97 -17.67
CA GLU A 37 5.10 1.90 -16.58
C GLU A 37 5.28 1.10 -15.27
N PRO A 38 6.37 1.31 -14.52
CA PRO A 38 6.59 0.55 -13.29
C PRO A 38 5.61 0.95 -12.19
N VAL A 39 5.39 0.05 -11.25
CA VAL A 39 4.57 0.25 -10.05
C VAL A 39 5.45 0.09 -8.82
N ILE A 40 5.39 1.05 -7.89
CA ILE A 40 5.83 0.86 -6.52
C ILE A 40 4.58 0.52 -5.70
N ALA A 41 4.58 -0.64 -5.03
CA ALA A 41 3.43 -1.15 -4.30
C ALA A 41 3.77 -1.31 -2.80
N LEU A 42 3.05 -0.57 -1.94
CA LEU A 42 3.32 -0.45 -0.51
C LEU A 42 2.29 -1.24 0.30
N HIS A 43 2.78 -2.06 1.21
CA HIS A 43 1.97 -2.93 2.07
C HIS A 43 1.46 -2.23 3.35
N GLY A 44 0.58 -2.92 4.08
CA GLY A 44 0.00 -2.46 5.35
C GLY A 44 0.95 -2.55 6.55
N ILE A 45 0.50 -2.07 7.71
CA ILE A 45 1.31 -1.78 8.90
C ILE A 45 2.07 -2.99 9.48
N THR A 46 1.51 -4.19 9.45
CA THR A 46 2.15 -5.42 9.95
C THR A 46 2.42 -6.44 8.83
N ALA A 47 2.46 -5.98 7.58
CA ALA A 47 2.65 -6.82 6.42
C ALA A 47 4.10 -6.79 5.87
N ASN A 48 4.31 -7.34 4.70
CA ASN A 48 5.55 -7.28 3.92
C ASN A 48 5.23 -7.28 2.41
N GLY A 49 6.22 -7.08 1.56
CA GLY A 49 6.05 -6.92 0.12
C GLY A 49 5.38 -8.12 -0.58
N LEU A 50 5.50 -9.34 -0.05
CA LEU A 50 4.88 -10.51 -0.66
C LEU A 50 3.34 -10.53 -0.55
N PHE A 51 2.74 -9.69 0.30
CA PHE A 51 1.29 -9.51 0.30
C PHE A 51 0.74 -9.01 -1.05
N LEU A 52 1.58 -8.35 -1.84
CA LEU A 52 1.24 -7.84 -3.17
C LEU A 52 1.41 -8.89 -4.30
N ALA A 53 1.81 -10.14 -3.98
CA ALA A 53 2.04 -11.16 -4.98
C ALA A 53 0.81 -11.50 -5.85
N PRO A 54 -0.42 -11.61 -5.31
CA PRO A 54 -1.60 -11.84 -6.14
C PRO A 54 -1.85 -10.70 -7.15
N LEU A 55 -1.67 -9.45 -6.73
CA LEU A 55 -1.78 -8.30 -7.63
C LEU A 55 -0.67 -8.32 -8.70
N ALA A 56 0.54 -8.74 -8.33
CA ALA A 56 1.63 -8.87 -9.30
C ALA A 56 1.35 -9.94 -10.36
N GLN A 57 0.64 -11.00 -10.04
CA GLN A 57 0.18 -11.98 -11.03
C GLN A 57 -0.91 -11.40 -11.94
N GLU A 58 -1.87 -10.66 -11.39
CA GLU A 58 -2.92 -10.00 -12.19
C GLU A 58 -2.34 -8.96 -13.15
N LEU A 59 -1.29 -8.24 -12.75
CA LEU A 59 -0.57 -7.24 -13.55
C LEU A 59 0.60 -7.85 -14.36
N ALA A 60 0.42 -9.00 -15.01
CA ALA A 60 1.48 -9.83 -15.57
C ALA A 60 2.49 -9.13 -16.50
N GLY A 61 2.18 -8.06 -17.18
CA GLY A 61 3.12 -7.31 -18.04
C GLY A 61 3.78 -6.10 -17.37
N THR A 62 3.43 -5.78 -16.12
CA THR A 62 3.83 -4.54 -15.46
C THR A 62 4.99 -4.78 -14.48
N PRO A 63 6.12 -4.08 -14.55
CA PRO A 63 7.16 -4.18 -13.52
C PRO A 63 6.61 -3.70 -12.16
N ILE A 64 6.74 -4.55 -11.12
CA ILE A 64 6.27 -4.19 -9.77
C ILE A 64 7.43 -4.28 -8.80
N HIS A 65 7.57 -3.24 -7.99
CA HIS A 65 8.55 -3.10 -6.93
C HIS A 65 7.81 -2.94 -5.59
N ALA A 66 7.84 -3.98 -4.77
CA ALA A 66 7.20 -3.99 -3.45
C ALA A 66 8.28 -4.03 -2.37
N PRO A 67 8.63 -2.90 -1.75
CA PRO A 67 9.57 -2.88 -0.65
C PRO A 67 8.97 -3.56 0.57
N ASP A 68 9.79 -4.26 1.35
CA ASP A 68 9.49 -4.48 2.76
C ASP A 68 9.76 -3.16 3.48
N LEU A 69 8.74 -2.53 3.99
CA LEU A 69 8.87 -1.26 4.71
C LEU A 69 9.79 -1.46 5.93
N ARG A 70 10.59 -0.43 6.28
CA ARG A 70 11.56 -0.52 7.41
C ARG A 70 10.90 -1.07 8.69
N GLY A 71 11.63 -1.95 9.40
CA GLY A 71 11.10 -2.65 10.57
C GLY A 71 10.20 -3.85 10.26
N ARG A 72 10.11 -4.30 8.98
CA ARG A 72 9.29 -5.46 8.54
C ARG A 72 10.07 -6.36 7.59
N GLY A 73 9.68 -7.63 7.52
CA GLY A 73 10.19 -8.59 6.55
C GLY A 73 11.72 -8.64 6.52
N ALA A 74 12.31 -8.56 5.34
CA ALA A 74 13.76 -8.53 5.17
C ALA A 74 14.39 -7.13 5.45
N SER A 75 13.57 -6.09 5.63
CA SER A 75 14.01 -4.75 6.08
C SER A 75 13.84 -4.54 7.59
N ARG A 76 13.62 -5.62 8.37
CA ARG A 76 13.39 -5.55 9.83
C ARG A 76 14.54 -4.92 10.60
N ASP A 77 15.77 -5.08 10.10
CA ASP A 77 16.99 -4.61 10.75
C ASP A 77 17.36 -3.17 10.38
N LEU A 78 16.59 -2.52 9.50
CA LEU A 78 16.75 -1.10 9.23
C LEU A 78 16.42 -0.28 10.48
N PRO A 79 17.36 0.55 10.96
CA PRO A 79 17.14 1.33 12.18
C PRO A 79 16.11 2.43 11.95
N GLY A 80 15.59 2.97 13.04
CA GLY A 80 14.84 4.23 13.01
C GLY A 80 15.64 5.40 12.41
N PRO A 81 15.00 6.57 12.23
CA PRO A 81 13.66 6.84 12.73
C PRO A 81 12.58 6.02 12.00
N TYR A 82 11.52 5.67 12.73
CA TYR A 82 10.26 5.18 12.17
C TYR A 82 9.30 6.36 11.99
N GLY A 83 8.09 6.09 11.54
CA GLY A 83 7.09 7.10 11.18
C GLY A 83 6.98 7.26 9.66
N LEU A 84 5.86 7.81 9.20
CA LEU A 84 5.54 7.82 7.77
C LEU A 84 6.51 8.66 6.94
N ALA A 85 7.08 9.72 7.50
CA ALA A 85 8.10 10.53 6.82
C ALA A 85 9.37 9.74 6.45
N ALA A 86 9.80 8.81 7.30
CA ALA A 86 10.93 7.93 6.99
C ALA A 86 10.61 6.97 5.85
N HIS A 87 9.39 6.41 5.84
CA HIS A 87 8.92 5.58 4.73
C HIS A 87 8.80 6.37 3.43
N VAL A 88 8.35 7.63 3.47
CA VAL A 88 8.32 8.51 2.29
C VAL A 88 9.72 8.69 1.71
N ALA A 89 10.73 8.95 2.53
CA ALA A 89 12.11 9.06 2.09
C ALA A 89 12.61 7.77 1.41
N ASP A 90 12.27 6.60 1.97
CA ASP A 90 12.60 5.30 1.39
C ASP A 90 11.92 5.07 0.03
N VAL A 91 10.64 5.43 -0.08
CA VAL A 91 9.86 5.31 -1.32
C VAL A 91 10.38 6.24 -2.42
N VAL A 92 10.77 7.46 -2.06
CA VAL A 92 11.40 8.41 -3.00
C VAL A 92 12.75 7.87 -3.47
N ALA A 93 13.59 7.34 -2.56
CA ALA A 93 14.86 6.71 -2.93
C ALA A 93 14.64 5.52 -3.89
N LEU A 94 13.62 4.70 -3.66
CA LEU A 94 13.26 3.62 -4.59
C LEU A 94 12.80 4.19 -5.95
N ALA A 95 11.95 5.21 -5.96
CA ALA A 95 11.48 5.84 -7.20
C ALA A 95 12.63 6.41 -8.02
N ASP A 96 13.66 6.98 -7.37
CA ASP A 96 14.84 7.54 -8.00
C ASP A 96 15.75 6.49 -8.69
N THR A 97 15.58 5.21 -8.38
CA THR A 97 16.28 4.13 -9.07
C THR A 97 15.60 3.69 -10.38
N LEU A 98 14.39 4.18 -10.65
CA LEU A 98 13.60 3.78 -11.81
C LEU A 98 13.76 4.78 -12.96
N ASP A 99 13.89 4.26 -14.20
CA ASP A 99 14.05 5.08 -15.41
C ASP A 99 12.81 5.93 -15.76
N ARG A 100 11.67 5.63 -15.14
CA ARG A 100 10.38 6.29 -15.39
C ARG A 100 9.66 6.54 -14.07
N ARG A 101 8.86 7.59 -14.04
CA ARG A 101 7.97 7.85 -12.89
C ARG A 101 7.00 6.68 -12.70
N PRO A 102 7.04 5.98 -11.56
CA PRO A 102 6.14 4.86 -11.30
C PRO A 102 4.72 5.32 -11.00
N VAL A 103 3.77 4.40 -11.16
CA VAL A 103 2.51 4.44 -10.42
C VAL A 103 2.82 4.12 -8.97
N LEU A 104 2.33 4.91 -8.05
CA LEU A 104 2.41 4.60 -6.63
C LEU A 104 1.11 3.95 -6.17
N LEU A 105 1.20 2.73 -5.64
CA LEU A 105 0.06 2.02 -5.06
C LEU A 105 0.35 1.80 -3.58
N GLY A 106 -0.63 2.03 -2.74
CA GLY A 106 -0.52 1.71 -1.32
C GLY A 106 -1.78 1.04 -0.79
N HIS A 107 -1.59 0.03 0.07
CA HIS A 107 -2.65 -0.64 0.80
C HIS A 107 -2.59 -0.29 2.29
N SER A 108 -3.72 0.03 2.91
CA SER A 108 -3.79 0.30 4.35
C SER A 108 -2.80 1.42 4.74
N MET A 109 -1.88 1.19 5.68
CA MET A 109 -0.80 2.14 6.00
C MET A 109 0.00 2.55 4.77
N GLY A 110 0.28 1.62 3.84
CA GLY A 110 0.95 1.94 2.58
C GLY A 110 0.22 2.99 1.75
N ALA A 111 -1.11 3.08 1.86
CA ALA A 111 -1.89 4.13 1.20
C ALA A 111 -1.68 5.51 1.85
N PHE A 112 -1.50 5.58 3.17
CA PHE A 112 -1.14 6.84 3.85
C PHE A 112 0.27 7.29 3.49
N ILE A 113 1.24 6.34 3.44
CA ILE A 113 2.60 6.63 2.95
C ILE A 113 2.53 7.13 1.50
N GLY A 114 1.74 6.45 0.65
CA GLY A 114 1.55 6.81 -0.76
C GLY A 114 0.94 8.20 -0.93
N ALA A 115 -0.08 8.54 -0.14
CA ALA A 115 -0.70 9.86 -0.16
C ALA A 115 0.29 10.96 0.25
N LEU A 116 1.06 10.73 1.33
CA LEU A 116 2.06 11.68 1.81
C LEU A 116 3.19 11.84 0.80
N ALA A 117 3.73 10.75 0.25
CA ALA A 117 4.77 10.79 -0.78
C ALA A 117 4.32 11.52 -2.05
N ALA A 118 3.09 11.26 -2.51
CA ALA A 118 2.53 11.91 -3.70
C ALA A 118 2.19 13.39 -3.47
N ALA A 119 1.83 13.78 -2.24
CA ALA A 119 1.61 15.18 -1.88
C ALA A 119 2.91 16.00 -1.79
N ASP A 120 3.95 15.40 -1.22
CA ASP A 120 5.22 16.08 -0.97
C ASP A 120 6.18 16.01 -2.18
N HIS A 121 6.09 14.95 -3.00
CA HIS A 121 6.96 14.70 -4.17
C HIS A 121 6.16 14.34 -5.44
N PRO A 122 5.19 15.18 -5.87
CA PRO A 122 4.31 14.86 -6.99
C PRO A 122 5.06 14.62 -8.32
N GLU A 123 6.25 15.19 -8.48
CA GLU A 123 7.07 15.04 -9.68
C GLU A 123 7.68 13.63 -9.83
N ARG A 124 7.73 12.85 -8.75
CA ARG A 124 8.34 11.51 -8.72
C ARG A 124 7.38 10.42 -9.22
N PHE A 125 6.08 10.66 -9.19
CA PHE A 125 5.06 9.66 -9.49
C PHE A 125 4.20 10.10 -10.67
N SER A 126 3.62 9.14 -11.37
CA SER A 126 2.73 9.41 -12.50
C SER A 126 1.27 9.54 -12.07
N ARG A 127 0.86 8.73 -11.11
CA ARG A 127 -0.46 8.68 -10.48
C ARG A 127 -0.42 7.88 -9.18
N LEU A 128 -1.50 7.95 -8.42
CA LEU A 128 -1.64 7.29 -7.13
C LEU A 128 -2.86 6.36 -7.12
N VAL A 129 -2.69 5.16 -6.55
CA VAL A 129 -3.77 4.22 -6.25
C VAL A 129 -3.77 3.92 -4.75
N LEU A 130 -4.82 4.32 -4.08
CA LEU A 130 -5.05 4.10 -2.65
C LEU A 130 -6.01 2.92 -2.50
N VAL A 131 -5.61 1.90 -1.77
CA VAL A 131 -6.40 0.69 -1.55
C VAL A 131 -6.69 0.57 -0.05
N ASP A 132 -7.93 0.78 0.30
CA ASP A 132 -8.48 0.70 1.66
C ASP A 132 -7.62 1.40 2.72
N GLY A 133 -7.23 2.66 2.41
CA GLY A 133 -6.38 3.50 3.23
C GLY A 133 -6.16 4.88 2.60
N GLY A 134 -5.37 5.74 3.27
CA GLY A 134 -4.96 7.05 2.77
C GLY A 134 -5.92 8.20 3.07
N LEU A 135 -7.16 7.93 3.48
CA LEU A 135 -8.09 8.92 4.01
C LEU A 135 -8.09 8.85 5.55
N GLY A 136 -7.79 9.95 6.19
CA GLY A 136 -7.64 10.04 7.63
C GLY A 136 -8.88 9.63 8.43
N PHE A 137 -8.69 9.16 9.65
CA PHE A 137 -9.77 8.79 10.58
C PHE A 137 -10.10 9.98 11.46
N PRO A 138 -11.40 10.28 11.74
CA PRO A 138 -11.77 11.26 12.74
C PRO A 138 -11.24 10.79 14.09
N SER A 139 -10.24 11.48 14.61
CA SER A 139 -9.68 11.19 15.94
C SER A 139 -9.89 12.42 16.82
N PRO A 140 -10.69 12.32 17.90
CA PRO A 140 -10.85 13.42 18.84
C PRO A 140 -9.51 13.85 19.45
N PRO A 141 -9.33 15.12 19.81
CA PRO A 141 -8.16 15.57 20.57
C PRO A 141 -7.95 14.74 21.84
N GLY A 142 -6.72 14.29 22.07
CA GLY A 142 -6.40 13.45 23.22
C GLY A 142 -6.72 11.96 23.04
N THR A 143 -6.95 11.51 21.80
CA THR A 143 -7.09 10.08 21.49
C THR A 143 -5.90 9.29 22.01
N ASP A 144 -6.17 8.26 22.80
CA ASP A 144 -5.15 7.28 23.19
C ASP A 144 -4.82 6.38 21.98
N VAL A 145 -3.67 6.63 21.38
CA VAL A 145 -3.20 5.92 20.16
C VAL A 145 -3.04 4.43 20.42
N ASP A 146 -2.48 4.03 21.58
CA ASP A 146 -2.27 2.63 21.92
C ASP A 146 -3.63 1.92 22.09
N ALA A 147 -4.61 2.55 22.70
CA ALA A 147 -5.96 1.99 22.82
C ALA A 147 -6.67 1.85 21.47
N VAL A 148 -6.50 2.81 20.55
CA VAL A 148 -7.07 2.71 19.20
C VAL A 148 -6.36 1.63 18.39
N LEU A 149 -5.03 1.55 18.43
CA LEU A 149 -4.28 0.48 17.77
C LEU A 149 -4.70 -0.90 18.28
N GLU A 150 -4.86 -1.06 19.61
CA GLU A 150 -5.35 -2.34 20.17
C GLU A 150 -6.79 -2.63 19.71
N ALA A 151 -7.67 -1.64 19.62
CA ALA A 151 -9.04 -1.83 19.15
C ALA A 151 -9.10 -2.21 17.65
N VAL A 152 -8.27 -1.60 16.81
CA VAL A 152 -8.32 -1.76 15.35
C VAL A 152 -7.50 -2.96 14.89
N ILE A 153 -6.27 -3.11 15.40
CA ILE A 153 -5.32 -4.15 14.97
C ILE A 153 -4.82 -5.03 16.13
N GLY A 154 -5.57 -5.08 17.25
CA GLY A 154 -5.17 -5.82 18.46
C GLY A 154 -4.75 -7.27 18.22
N PRO A 155 -5.45 -8.09 17.43
CA PRO A 155 -4.99 -9.43 17.08
C PRO A 155 -3.61 -9.44 16.41
N ALA A 156 -3.35 -8.49 15.49
CA ALA A 156 -2.06 -8.34 14.84
C ALA A 156 -0.98 -7.87 15.83
N MET A 157 -1.32 -6.94 16.73
CA MET A 157 -0.40 -6.49 17.79
C MET A 157 -0.02 -7.61 18.75
N ARG A 158 -1.01 -8.40 19.23
CA ARG A 158 -0.73 -9.56 20.10
C ARG A 158 0.23 -10.56 19.46
N ARG A 159 0.06 -10.84 18.16
CA ARG A 159 0.97 -11.71 17.40
C ARG A 159 2.43 -11.26 17.50
N LEU A 160 2.71 -9.95 17.50
CA LEU A 160 4.08 -9.42 17.53
C LEU A 160 4.83 -9.77 18.83
N SER A 161 4.12 -10.10 19.89
CA SER A 161 4.69 -10.55 21.18
C SER A 161 4.68 -12.07 21.35
N MET A 162 4.13 -12.83 20.38
CA MET A 162 4.03 -14.28 20.45
C MET A 162 5.27 -14.97 19.89
N THR A 163 5.56 -16.18 20.42
CA THR A 163 6.49 -17.13 19.85
C THR A 163 5.74 -18.38 19.38
N PHE A 164 6.27 -19.02 18.34
CA PHE A 164 5.67 -20.18 17.71
C PHE A 164 6.69 -21.33 17.68
N PRO A 165 6.30 -22.55 18.02
CA PRO A 165 7.24 -23.68 18.08
C PRO A 165 7.73 -24.09 16.68
N ASP A 166 6.90 -23.89 15.66
CA ASP A 166 7.20 -24.22 14.28
C ASP A 166 6.40 -23.34 13.30
N ARG A 167 6.72 -23.47 12.02
CA ARG A 167 6.08 -22.75 10.93
C ARG A 167 4.58 -23.09 10.78
N GLU A 168 4.21 -24.36 10.99
CA GLU A 168 2.82 -24.78 10.84
C GLU A 168 1.92 -24.17 11.92
N SER A 169 2.43 -24.06 13.14
CA SER A 169 1.73 -23.34 14.23
C SER A 169 1.52 -21.87 13.91
N TYR A 170 2.49 -21.22 13.25
CA TYR A 170 2.34 -19.85 12.77
C TYR A 170 1.29 -19.75 11.65
N HIS A 171 1.30 -20.67 10.69
CA HIS A 171 0.28 -20.73 9.63
C HIS A 171 -1.11 -21.00 10.19
N ALA A 172 -1.23 -21.93 11.17
CA ALA A 172 -2.49 -22.25 11.82
C ALA A 172 -3.12 -21.02 12.49
N PHE A 173 -2.32 -20.14 13.09
CA PHE A 173 -2.81 -18.91 13.70
C PHE A 173 -3.58 -18.02 12.71
N PHE A 174 -3.20 -18.03 11.41
CA PHE A 174 -3.83 -17.20 10.38
C PHE A 174 -4.86 -17.94 9.55
N ARG A 175 -4.81 -19.27 9.49
CA ARG A 175 -5.72 -20.09 8.67
C ARG A 175 -7.18 -19.89 9.07
N ASP A 176 -7.42 -19.67 10.35
CA ASP A 176 -8.76 -19.47 10.91
C ASP A 176 -9.12 -17.96 11.02
N HIS A 177 -8.28 -17.08 10.50
CA HIS A 177 -8.56 -15.64 10.53
C HIS A 177 -9.76 -15.34 9.62
N PRO A 178 -10.85 -14.72 10.13
CA PRO A 178 -12.12 -14.61 9.40
C PRO A 178 -12.03 -13.83 8.08
N ALA A 179 -11.01 -12.98 7.95
CA ALA A 179 -10.80 -12.20 6.71
C ALA A 179 -9.85 -12.87 5.71
N LEU A 180 -9.17 -13.97 6.05
CA LEU A 180 -8.15 -14.63 5.24
C LEU A 180 -8.46 -16.08 4.89
N ALA A 181 -9.33 -16.74 5.66
CA ALA A 181 -9.59 -18.19 5.57
C ALA A 181 -9.94 -18.64 4.16
N ASP A 182 -10.80 -17.90 3.46
CA ASP A 182 -11.27 -18.23 2.11
C ASP A 182 -10.19 -18.01 1.03
N HIS A 183 -9.07 -17.38 1.39
CA HIS A 183 -7.97 -17.04 0.47
C HIS A 183 -6.67 -17.79 0.78
N TRP A 184 -6.74 -18.79 1.67
CA TRP A 184 -5.55 -19.55 2.07
C TRP A 184 -4.96 -20.33 0.91
N GLY A 185 -3.71 -20.00 0.53
CA GLY A 185 -3.03 -20.58 -0.62
C GLY A 185 -1.51 -20.41 -0.55
N PRO A 186 -0.80 -20.82 -1.62
CA PRO A 186 0.68 -20.74 -1.67
C PRO A 186 1.21 -19.33 -1.47
N GLU A 187 0.55 -18.31 -2.03
CA GLU A 187 0.95 -16.90 -1.93
C GLU A 187 0.89 -16.39 -0.49
N LEU A 188 -0.22 -16.67 0.21
CA LEU A 188 -0.34 -16.31 1.64
C LEU A 188 0.65 -17.07 2.50
N ARG A 189 0.94 -18.33 2.21
CA ARG A 189 1.98 -19.08 2.92
C ARG A 189 3.34 -18.43 2.75
N ALA A 190 3.74 -18.09 1.53
CA ALA A 190 4.99 -17.42 1.25
C ALA A 190 5.08 -16.04 1.95
N TYR A 191 3.97 -15.29 1.96
CA TYR A 191 3.86 -14.03 2.69
C TYR A 191 4.09 -14.19 4.20
N PHE A 192 3.46 -15.20 4.84
CA PHE A 192 3.66 -15.47 6.27
C PHE A 192 5.03 -16.05 6.56
N ASP A 193 5.59 -16.86 5.66
CA ASP A 193 6.95 -17.39 5.78
C ASP A 193 8.00 -16.28 5.78
N ARG A 194 7.78 -15.21 5.00
CA ARG A 194 8.67 -14.05 4.98
C ARG A 194 8.62 -13.24 6.29
N ASP A 195 7.49 -13.26 6.98
CA ASP A 195 7.37 -12.59 8.28
C ASP A 195 8.02 -13.38 9.41
N LEU A 196 8.25 -14.69 9.23
CA LEU A 196 8.68 -15.57 10.31
C LEU A 196 10.21 -15.59 10.46
N VAL A 197 10.71 -15.21 11.63
CA VAL A 197 12.13 -15.17 11.97
C VAL A 197 12.44 -15.94 13.27
N GLY A 198 13.71 -16.22 13.50
CA GLY A 198 14.17 -17.00 14.65
C GLY A 198 14.45 -18.46 14.30
N THR A 199 14.59 -19.29 15.30
CA THR A 199 14.82 -20.74 15.19
C THR A 199 13.80 -21.48 16.03
N PRO A 200 13.26 -22.63 15.56
CA PRO A 200 12.39 -23.43 16.40
C PRO A 200 13.05 -23.80 17.75
N PRO A 201 12.31 -23.78 18.86
CA PRO A 201 10.86 -23.52 18.97
C PRO A 201 10.49 -22.07 19.24
N GLU A 202 11.37 -21.10 18.97
CA GLU A 202 11.19 -19.68 19.27
C GLU A 202 11.05 -18.82 18.01
N LEU A 203 10.19 -19.25 17.07
CA LEU A 203 9.88 -18.45 15.90
C LEU A 203 8.96 -17.29 16.27
N ARG A 204 9.14 -16.13 15.63
CA ARG A 204 8.35 -14.92 15.88
C ARG A 204 8.17 -14.09 14.61
N SER A 205 7.25 -13.12 14.66
CA SER A 205 7.12 -12.13 13.60
C SER A 205 8.39 -11.28 13.45
N SER A 206 8.72 -10.92 12.22
CA SER A 206 9.81 -9.99 11.88
C SER A 206 9.45 -8.53 12.15
N CYS A 207 8.17 -8.21 12.36
CA CYS A 207 7.70 -6.85 12.58
C CYS A 207 8.23 -6.26 13.89
N SER A 208 8.84 -5.08 13.81
CA SER A 208 9.22 -4.28 14.97
C SER A 208 7.97 -3.66 15.62
N VAL A 209 7.78 -3.91 16.93
CA VAL A 209 6.68 -3.31 17.71
C VAL A 209 6.83 -1.78 17.75
N ASP A 210 8.06 -1.27 17.91
CA ASP A 210 8.32 0.17 17.94
C ASP A 210 7.98 0.83 16.62
N ALA A 211 8.34 0.20 15.49
CA ALA A 211 7.95 0.67 14.17
C ALA A 211 6.43 0.73 14.01
N VAL A 212 5.72 -0.34 14.40
CA VAL A 212 4.26 -0.41 14.30
C VAL A 212 3.58 0.68 15.14
N ARG A 213 4.08 0.95 16.36
CA ARG A 213 3.51 2.00 17.23
C ARG A 213 3.71 3.40 16.67
N LEU A 214 4.92 3.72 16.22
CA LEU A 214 5.22 5.05 15.69
C LEU A 214 4.49 5.31 14.37
N ASP A 215 4.50 4.34 13.47
CA ASP A 215 3.79 4.43 12.20
C ASP A 215 2.27 4.51 12.40
N GLY A 216 1.73 3.73 13.35
CA GLY A 216 0.31 3.76 13.72
C GLY A 216 -0.10 5.10 14.33
N ALA A 217 0.75 5.71 15.14
CA ALA A 217 0.52 7.05 15.66
C ALA A 217 0.40 8.08 14.53
N ASP A 218 1.31 8.04 13.56
CA ASP A 218 1.27 8.93 12.40
C ASP A 218 0.03 8.72 11.52
N VAL A 219 -0.40 7.46 11.32
CA VAL A 219 -1.65 7.14 10.61
C VAL A 219 -2.87 7.72 11.30
N LEU A 220 -2.92 7.66 12.62
CA LEU A 220 -4.09 8.05 13.41
C LEU A 220 -4.13 9.53 13.74
N THR A 221 -2.98 10.16 14.00
CA THR A 221 -2.92 11.50 14.57
C THR A 221 -1.92 12.44 13.88
N GLY A 222 -1.11 11.94 12.94
CA GLY A 222 -0.12 12.75 12.24
C GLY A 222 -0.77 13.83 11.37
N PRO A 223 -0.63 15.13 11.66
CA PRO A 223 -1.35 16.19 10.94
C PRO A 223 -1.00 16.24 9.46
N GLU A 224 0.26 16.03 9.10
CA GLU A 224 0.69 16.00 7.70
C GLU A 224 0.12 14.78 6.96
N THR A 225 0.05 13.62 7.63
CA THR A 225 -0.53 12.39 7.11
C THR A 225 -2.02 12.57 6.83
N LEU A 226 -2.75 13.14 7.79
CA LEU A 226 -4.20 13.36 7.67
C LEU A 226 -4.53 14.41 6.60
N ALA A 227 -3.67 15.41 6.41
CA ALA A 227 -3.84 16.46 5.39
C ALA A 227 -3.41 16.01 3.98
N ALA A 228 -2.62 14.94 3.86
CA ALA A 228 -1.96 14.58 2.59
C ALA A 228 -2.92 14.38 1.42
N ILE A 229 -4.05 13.69 1.63
CA ILE A 229 -5.05 13.43 0.59
C ILE A 229 -5.66 14.71 0.00
N HIS A 230 -5.71 15.79 0.78
CA HIS A 230 -6.23 17.11 0.36
C HIS A 230 -5.18 17.98 -0.32
N ARG A 231 -3.89 17.58 -0.26
CA ARG A 231 -2.76 18.26 -0.93
C ARG A 231 -2.34 17.57 -2.23
N LEU A 232 -3.01 16.49 -2.63
CA LEU A 232 -2.68 15.74 -3.84
C LEU A 232 -2.78 16.62 -5.09
N ALA A 233 -1.81 16.47 -5.99
CA ALA A 233 -1.77 17.11 -7.30
C ALA A 233 -1.75 16.11 -8.47
N LEU A 234 -1.77 14.80 -8.17
CA LEU A 234 -1.73 13.71 -9.13
C LEU A 234 -3.11 13.08 -9.31
N PRO A 235 -3.42 12.55 -10.51
CA PRO A 235 -4.58 11.69 -10.70
C PRO A 235 -4.55 10.53 -9.70
N THR A 236 -5.59 10.42 -8.91
CA THR A 236 -5.66 9.45 -7.81
C THR A 236 -6.92 8.60 -7.91
N THR A 237 -6.81 7.32 -7.62
CA THR A 237 -7.95 6.42 -7.43
C THR A 237 -7.93 5.90 -5.99
N LEU A 238 -9.03 6.06 -5.27
CA LEU A 238 -9.27 5.48 -3.96
C LEU A 238 -10.27 4.34 -4.10
N LEU A 239 -9.83 3.13 -3.80
CA LEU A 239 -10.66 1.93 -3.71
C LEU A 239 -10.83 1.55 -2.24
N TRP A 240 -12.05 1.23 -1.82
CA TRP A 240 -12.33 0.85 -0.43
C TRP A 240 -13.13 -0.45 -0.35
N ALA A 241 -12.89 -1.22 0.72
CA ALA A 241 -13.55 -2.49 0.97
C ALA A 241 -14.86 -2.29 1.75
N GLU A 242 -15.90 -3.07 1.44
CA GLU A 242 -17.22 -2.96 2.09
C GLU A 242 -17.27 -3.60 3.47
N ARG A 243 -16.23 -4.31 3.90
CA ARG A 243 -16.14 -5.00 5.18
C ARG A 243 -14.80 -4.68 5.87
N GLY A 244 -14.80 -4.80 7.19
CA GLY A 244 -13.62 -4.45 8.00
C GLY A 244 -12.54 -5.53 8.07
N LEU A 245 -11.58 -5.32 8.96
CA LEU A 245 -10.37 -6.15 9.11
C LEU A 245 -10.66 -7.58 9.58
N LEU A 246 -11.74 -7.79 10.33
CA LEU A 246 -12.18 -9.10 10.78
C LEU A 246 -13.37 -9.62 9.96
N ASN A 247 -13.55 -9.11 8.75
CA ASN A 247 -14.66 -9.44 7.85
C ASN A 247 -16.04 -9.04 8.42
N GLN A 248 -16.07 -8.16 9.42
CA GLN A 248 -17.31 -7.59 9.97
C GLN A 248 -17.93 -6.58 8.99
N PRO A 249 -19.25 -6.31 9.10
CA PRO A 249 -19.94 -5.34 8.24
C PRO A 249 -19.42 -3.91 8.32
N GLU A 250 -18.85 -3.52 9.47
CA GLU A 250 -18.31 -2.18 9.68
C GLU A 250 -16.96 -2.05 8.95
N ALA A 251 -16.99 -1.41 7.79
CA ALA A 251 -15.82 -1.13 6.98
C ALA A 251 -14.98 0.02 7.56
N LEU A 252 -13.76 0.19 7.07
CA LEU A 252 -12.93 1.36 7.40
C LEU A 252 -13.52 2.64 6.79
N TYR A 253 -14.16 2.52 5.65
CA TYR A 253 -14.79 3.61 4.90
C TYR A 253 -16.21 3.22 4.51
N ASP A 254 -17.07 4.22 4.41
CA ASP A 254 -18.40 4.15 3.80
C ASP A 254 -18.63 5.37 2.93
N GLU A 255 -19.73 5.38 2.18
CA GLU A 255 -20.08 6.49 1.30
C GLU A 255 -20.24 7.81 2.06
N ALA A 256 -20.87 7.78 3.23
CA ALA A 256 -21.12 8.97 4.03
C ALA A 256 -19.80 9.61 4.52
N ARG A 257 -18.85 8.78 4.95
CA ARG A 257 -17.54 9.24 5.37
C ARG A 257 -16.73 9.80 4.21
N ILE A 258 -16.75 9.13 3.06
CA ILE A 258 -16.06 9.58 1.85
C ILE A 258 -16.64 10.91 1.35
N GLU A 259 -17.96 11.08 1.41
CA GLU A 259 -18.62 12.33 1.06
C GLU A 259 -18.25 13.45 2.05
N ALA A 260 -18.30 13.17 3.35
CA ALA A 260 -17.93 14.11 4.39
C ALA A 260 -16.46 14.58 4.33
N ALA A 261 -15.58 13.77 3.74
CA ALA A 261 -14.18 14.12 3.56
C ALA A 261 -13.94 15.26 2.54
N GLY A 262 -14.92 15.60 1.70
CA GLY A 262 -14.82 16.73 0.77
C GLY A 262 -13.67 16.61 -0.24
N LEU A 263 -13.41 15.40 -0.75
CA LEU A 263 -12.32 15.13 -1.69
C LEU A 263 -12.51 15.85 -3.03
N ASP A 264 -11.42 16.33 -3.63
CA ASP A 264 -11.45 16.86 -5.00
C ASP A 264 -11.76 15.76 -6.02
N ARG A 265 -13.06 15.63 -6.36
CA ARG A 265 -13.58 14.60 -7.28
C ARG A 265 -13.13 14.79 -8.73
N LYS A 266 -12.49 15.91 -9.08
CA LYS A 266 -11.86 16.10 -10.40
C LYS A 266 -10.51 15.40 -10.48
N LEU A 267 -9.85 15.22 -9.34
CA LEU A 267 -8.54 14.62 -9.22
C LEU A 267 -8.62 13.19 -8.66
N ILE A 268 -9.54 12.94 -7.72
CA ILE A 268 -9.67 11.70 -6.97
C ILE A 268 -10.93 10.96 -7.40
N THR A 269 -10.77 9.86 -8.12
CA THR A 269 -11.84 8.89 -8.39
C THR A 269 -11.98 7.99 -7.17
N VAL A 270 -13.21 7.74 -6.71
CA VAL A 270 -13.47 6.86 -5.57
C VAL A 270 -14.45 5.77 -5.97
N ALA A 271 -14.19 4.54 -5.56
CA ALA A 271 -15.10 3.41 -5.78
C ALA A 271 -15.02 2.40 -4.61
N GLY A 272 -16.17 1.91 -4.17
CA GLY A 272 -16.28 0.72 -3.33
C GLY A 272 -16.00 -0.53 -4.15
N VAL A 273 -15.36 -1.53 -3.54
CA VAL A 273 -15.15 -2.85 -4.14
C VAL A 273 -16.05 -3.84 -3.42
N PRO A 274 -17.15 -4.28 -4.05
CA PRO A 274 -18.16 -5.10 -3.40
C PRO A 274 -17.60 -6.47 -2.97
N ASP A 275 -18.23 -7.05 -1.95
CA ASP A 275 -17.89 -8.38 -1.43
C ASP A 275 -16.42 -8.54 -1.02
N THR A 276 -15.78 -7.44 -0.54
CA THR A 276 -14.41 -7.48 -0.04
C THR A 276 -14.30 -6.99 1.39
N ASN A 277 -13.30 -7.49 2.09
CA ASN A 277 -12.81 -6.96 3.35
C ASN A 277 -11.44 -6.32 3.16
N HIS A 278 -10.89 -5.76 4.23
CA HIS A 278 -9.60 -5.08 4.23
C HIS A 278 -8.44 -5.85 3.56
N TYR A 279 -8.45 -7.17 3.62
CA TYR A 279 -7.41 -8.02 3.01
C TYR A 279 -7.84 -8.55 1.65
N SER A 280 -9.09 -9.03 1.53
CA SER A 280 -9.58 -9.67 0.31
C SER A 280 -9.68 -8.72 -0.88
N ILE A 281 -9.66 -7.40 -0.65
CA ILE A 281 -9.52 -6.39 -1.71
C ILE A 281 -8.24 -6.55 -2.56
N LEU A 282 -7.20 -7.21 -2.01
CA LEU A 282 -5.96 -7.59 -2.69
C LEU A 282 -5.78 -9.11 -2.87
N LEU A 283 -6.81 -9.91 -2.61
CA LEU A 283 -6.76 -11.37 -2.70
C LEU A 283 -7.87 -11.95 -3.60
N ALA A 284 -9.07 -11.37 -3.55
CA ALA A 284 -10.21 -11.86 -4.32
C ALA A 284 -10.03 -11.53 -5.83
N PRO A 285 -10.30 -12.49 -6.74
CA PRO A 285 -10.03 -12.28 -8.17
C PRO A 285 -10.75 -11.09 -8.81
N HIS A 286 -11.98 -10.79 -8.40
CA HIS A 286 -12.73 -9.64 -8.92
C HIS A 286 -12.14 -8.30 -8.42
N ALA A 287 -11.69 -8.28 -7.17
CA ALA A 287 -11.06 -7.11 -6.56
C ALA A 287 -9.67 -6.84 -7.14
N LEU A 288 -8.87 -7.89 -7.35
CA LEU A 288 -7.59 -7.78 -8.03
C LEU A 288 -7.74 -7.13 -9.41
N ARG A 289 -8.77 -7.52 -10.19
CA ARG A 289 -9.07 -6.88 -11.48
C ARG A 289 -9.41 -5.40 -11.33
N ALA A 290 -10.23 -5.04 -10.34
CA ALA A 290 -10.57 -3.63 -10.09
C ALA A 290 -9.35 -2.79 -9.72
N VAL A 291 -8.46 -3.33 -8.86
CA VAL A 291 -7.20 -2.68 -8.50
C VAL A 291 -6.25 -2.59 -9.70
N ALA A 292 -6.14 -3.66 -10.50
CA ALA A 292 -5.32 -3.67 -11.71
C ALA A 292 -5.82 -2.64 -12.75
N GLU A 293 -7.13 -2.54 -12.96
CA GLU A 293 -7.73 -1.51 -13.81
C GLU A 293 -7.38 -0.10 -13.33
N ALA A 294 -7.43 0.17 -12.01
CA ALA A 294 -7.04 1.46 -11.45
C ALA A 294 -5.55 1.76 -11.70
N VAL A 295 -4.68 0.76 -11.56
CA VAL A 295 -3.25 0.86 -11.85
C VAL A 295 -3.00 1.15 -13.34
N LEU A 296 -3.72 0.49 -14.25
CA LEU A 296 -3.51 0.61 -15.70
C LEU A 296 -4.22 1.81 -16.33
N ARG A 297 -5.18 2.42 -15.64
CA ARG A 297 -5.96 3.55 -16.13
C ARG A 297 -5.06 4.78 -16.33
N ARG A 298 -4.77 5.10 -17.58
CA ARG A 298 -4.04 6.34 -17.90
C ARG A 298 -4.99 7.54 -17.81
N PRO A 299 -4.58 8.63 -17.14
CA PRO A 299 -5.35 9.86 -17.19
C PRO A 299 -5.46 10.34 -18.65
N PRO A 300 -6.55 11.01 -19.03
CA PRO A 300 -6.64 11.63 -20.35
C PRO A 300 -5.44 12.57 -20.54
N ARG A 301 -4.79 12.49 -21.72
CA ARG A 301 -3.65 13.38 -22.03
C ARG A 301 -4.12 14.82 -21.85
N ARG A 302 -3.52 15.57 -20.94
CA ARG A 302 -3.71 17.02 -20.93
C ARG A 302 -3.22 17.51 -22.28
N GLY A 303 -4.12 18.15 -23.06
CA GLY A 303 -3.74 18.81 -24.30
C GLY A 303 -2.59 19.80 -24.02
N PRO A 304 -1.79 20.15 -25.04
CA PRO A 304 -0.71 21.13 -24.86
C PRO A 304 -1.28 22.37 -24.17
N ALA A 305 -0.59 22.85 -23.14
CA ALA A 305 -0.96 24.09 -22.46
C ALA A 305 -1.11 25.20 -23.52
N ALA A 306 -2.23 25.92 -23.47
CA ALA A 306 -2.43 27.07 -24.36
C ALA A 306 -1.22 28.00 -24.20
N PRO A 307 -0.64 28.52 -25.30
CA PRO A 307 0.45 29.46 -25.22
C PRO A 307 0.04 30.68 -24.38
N PRO A 308 0.95 31.25 -23.59
CA PRO A 308 0.65 32.42 -22.78
C PRO A 308 0.07 33.51 -23.68
N ALA A 309 -1.03 34.14 -23.26
CA ALA A 309 -1.66 35.24 -23.99
C ALA A 309 -0.64 36.32 -24.18
N THR A 310 -0.42 36.73 -25.45
CA THR A 310 0.48 37.84 -25.80
C THR A 310 -0.07 39.10 -25.14
N PRO A 311 0.76 39.86 -24.40
CA PRO A 311 0.29 41.11 -23.79
C PRO A 311 -0.16 42.08 -24.89
N PRO A 312 -1.21 42.88 -24.65
CA PRO A 312 -1.68 43.87 -25.63
C PRO A 312 -0.56 44.86 -25.97
N ARG A 313 -0.31 45.06 -27.25
CA ARG A 313 0.64 46.07 -27.72
C ARG A 313 0.18 47.43 -27.21
N SER A 314 1.01 48.09 -26.44
CA SER A 314 0.81 49.50 -26.06
C SER A 314 0.78 50.33 -27.29
N GLY A 315 -0.44 50.79 -27.67
CA GLY A 315 -0.61 51.77 -28.75
C GLY A 315 0.04 53.08 -28.32
N GLY A 316 1.09 53.46 -29.02
CA GLY A 316 1.66 54.76 -28.86
C GLY A 316 0.70 55.85 -29.38
N CYS A 317 0.32 56.76 -28.49
CA CYS A 317 -0.26 58.05 -28.89
C CYS A 317 0.85 58.91 -29.47
N ARG A 318 0.63 59.38 -30.67
CA ARG A 318 1.27 60.59 -31.21
C ARG A 318 0.37 61.80 -30.91
#